data_b144ac163f26c3666a37207bf39ab0b9
#
_entry.id   b144ac163f26c3666a37207bf39ab0b9
#
_cell.length_a   1.000
_cell.length_b   1.000
_cell.length_c   1.000
_cell.angle_alpha   90.00
_cell.angle_beta   90.00
_cell.angle_gamma   90.00
#
_symmetry.space_group_name_H-M   'P 1'
#
loop_
_entity.id
_entity.type
_entity.pdbx_description
1 polymer ?
#
loop_
_entity_poly.entity_id
_entity_poly.type
_entity_poly.pdbx_seq_one_letter_code
_entity_poly.pdbx_strand_id
1 'polypeptide(L)'
;MPSRKWLWIAELGLIVAATYGAIRPHTAAKAAPIGQPDNMQLLDLRGYREMLAGYQGKPLLVTFWATWCAPCHEEYAIVVDLAKEYGPQGLAVVGISLDEDQDLPLARKFLADAHADFPNFRLRPGIDVDAFYQGVNPDWRGTMPQTDFYARDGHLARYFVGQKSRDVFVQAIRLIMITTTSENLGKEGPSTGN
;
A
#
# COMPACT_ATOMS: atom_id res chain seq x y z
N MET A 1 36.91 -1.96 74.96
CA MET A 1 37.51 -2.15 73.64
C MET A 1 36.59 -3.01 72.81
N PRO A 2 35.75 -2.46 71.96
CA PRO A 2 34.93 -3.27 71.05
C PRO A 2 35.63 -3.37 69.66
N SER A 3 35.57 -4.56 69.11
CA SER A 3 36.28 -5.09 67.95
C SER A 3 35.81 -4.49 66.58
N ARG A 4 36.81 -4.04 65.85
CA ARG A 4 36.72 -3.54 64.44
C ARG A 4 36.41 -4.71 63.45
N LYS A 5 35.22 -5.18 63.32
CA LYS A 5 34.86 -6.24 62.34
C LYS A 5 33.59 -5.95 61.50
N TRP A 6 33.18 -4.70 61.39
CA TRP A 6 31.92 -4.36 60.66
C TRP A 6 32.12 -3.39 59.47
N LEU A 7 33.29 -3.35 58.83
CA LEU A 7 33.62 -2.37 57.80
C LEU A 7 33.91 -2.96 56.42
N TRP A 8 33.51 -4.20 56.12
CA TRP A 8 33.84 -4.82 54.80
C TRP A 8 32.62 -5.35 54.01
N ILE A 9 31.38 -4.94 54.27
CA ILE A 9 30.18 -5.40 53.52
C ILE A 9 29.47 -4.26 52.77
N ALA A 10 30.05 -3.09 52.60
CA ALA A 10 29.35 -1.95 51.98
C ALA A 10 29.86 -1.57 50.57
N GLU A 11 30.72 -2.32 49.91
CA GLU A 11 31.26 -1.92 48.58
C GLU A 11 31.05 -2.91 47.43
N LEU A 12 30.16 -3.88 47.53
CA LEU A 12 29.88 -4.84 46.46
C LEU A 12 28.45 -4.72 45.84
N GLY A 13 27.75 -3.61 46.09
CA GLY A 13 26.37 -3.38 45.66
C GLY A 13 26.16 -2.42 44.48
N LEU A 14 27.22 -1.88 43.84
CA LEU A 14 27.06 -0.73 42.92
C LEU A 14 27.60 -0.95 41.50
N ILE A 15 27.79 -2.16 41.00
CA ILE A 15 28.32 -2.40 39.63
C ILE A 15 27.39 -3.34 38.78
N VAL A 16 26.12 -3.48 39.06
CA VAL A 16 25.23 -4.29 38.21
C VAL A 16 24.10 -3.47 37.58
N ALA A 17 24.11 -2.16 37.69
CA ALA A 17 23.01 -1.31 37.17
C ALA A 17 23.33 -0.56 35.85
N ALA A 18 24.34 -0.94 35.08
CA ALA A 18 24.78 -0.15 33.91
C ALA A 18 24.78 -0.89 32.58
N THR A 19 24.11 -2.03 32.41
CA THR A 19 24.03 -2.73 31.12
C THR A 19 22.61 -3.12 30.70
N TYR A 20 21.55 -2.55 31.27
CA TYR A 20 20.26 -2.57 30.61
C TYR A 20 20.25 -1.46 29.54
N GLY A 21 20.85 -1.78 28.38
CA GLY A 21 20.72 -1.00 27.18
C GLY A 21 19.23 -0.78 26.92
N ALA A 22 18.80 0.48 26.99
CA ALA A 22 17.44 0.89 26.66
C ALA A 22 17.12 0.38 25.26
N ILE A 23 16.38 -0.73 25.18
CA ILE A 23 15.63 -1.10 23.98
C ILE A 23 14.65 0.05 23.80
N ARG A 24 15.03 1.04 22.97
CA ARG A 24 14.10 2.06 22.51
C ARG A 24 13.00 1.32 21.75
N PRO A 25 11.73 1.39 22.18
CA PRO A 25 10.67 0.90 21.35
C PRO A 25 10.81 1.67 20.04
N HIS A 26 10.97 0.96 18.92
CA HIS A 26 10.76 1.56 17.61
C HIS A 26 9.30 2.03 17.65
N THR A 27 9.11 3.32 17.93
CA THR A 27 7.83 3.98 17.66
C THR A 27 7.59 3.75 16.18
N ALA A 28 6.68 2.81 15.88
CA ALA A 28 6.14 2.68 14.54
C ALA A 28 5.72 4.09 14.15
N ALA A 29 6.42 4.67 13.19
CA ALA A 29 6.07 5.97 12.65
C ALA A 29 4.61 5.82 12.25
N LYS A 30 3.71 6.55 12.93
CA LYS A 30 2.30 6.62 12.57
C LYS A 30 2.31 7.04 11.11
N ALA A 31 2.00 6.08 10.22
CA ALA A 31 1.92 6.36 8.80
C ALA A 31 1.04 7.60 8.66
N ALA A 32 1.59 8.67 8.09
CA ALA A 32 0.81 9.86 7.79
C ALA A 32 -0.42 9.41 6.99
N PRO A 33 -1.58 10.02 7.16
CA PRO A 33 -2.78 9.66 6.40
C PRO A 33 -2.42 9.78 4.92
N ILE A 34 -2.35 8.61 4.27
CA ILE A 34 -1.90 8.45 2.90
C ILE A 34 -2.99 9.07 2.03
N GLY A 35 -2.66 10.18 1.35
CA GLY A 35 -3.41 10.69 0.22
C GLY A 35 -4.77 11.32 0.54
N GLN A 36 -4.77 12.54 1.08
CA GLN A 36 -5.95 13.40 0.92
C GLN A 36 -5.99 13.93 -0.53
N PRO A 37 -7.17 14.09 -1.15
CA PRO A 37 -7.31 14.60 -2.53
C PRO A 37 -6.58 15.92 -2.77
N ASP A 38 -6.45 16.74 -1.74
CA ASP A 38 -5.82 18.06 -1.81
C ASP A 38 -4.28 18.02 -1.91
N ASN A 39 -3.64 16.88 -1.58
CA ASN A 39 -2.19 16.75 -1.58
C ASN A 39 -1.75 15.43 -2.23
N MET A 40 -1.81 15.39 -3.57
CA MET A 40 -1.31 14.26 -4.35
C MET A 40 0.21 14.17 -4.20
N GLN A 41 0.67 13.24 -3.35
CA GLN A 41 2.09 13.00 -3.15
C GLN A 41 2.73 12.49 -4.45
N LEU A 42 3.95 12.98 -4.73
CA LEU A 42 4.71 12.54 -5.88
C LEU A 42 5.36 11.18 -5.61
N LEU A 43 5.26 10.28 -6.58
CA LEU A 43 5.99 9.02 -6.54
C LEU A 43 6.76 8.78 -7.85
N ASP A 44 7.82 8.03 -7.73
CA ASP A 44 8.59 7.39 -8.78
C ASP A 44 8.48 5.86 -8.62
N LEU A 45 9.23 5.07 -9.37
CA LEU A 45 9.17 3.62 -9.27
C LEU A 45 9.55 3.09 -7.87
N ARG A 46 10.48 3.77 -7.19
CA ARG A 46 10.84 3.42 -5.81
C ARG A 46 9.68 3.71 -4.86
N GLY A 47 9.10 4.91 -4.94
CA GLY A 47 7.93 5.31 -4.15
C GLY A 47 6.71 4.42 -4.42
N TYR A 48 6.53 3.95 -5.66
CA TYR A 48 5.51 2.97 -6.03
C TYR A 48 5.69 1.65 -5.26
N ARG A 49 6.92 1.11 -5.25
CA ARG A 49 7.24 -0.13 -4.52
C ARG A 49 7.08 0.02 -3.00
N GLU A 50 7.48 1.17 -2.45
CA GLU A 50 7.29 1.49 -1.03
C GLU A 50 5.79 1.60 -0.68
N MET A 51 5.00 2.21 -1.56
CA MET A 51 3.53 2.26 -1.43
C MET A 51 2.94 0.84 -1.42
N LEU A 52 3.29 -0.02 -2.38
CA LEU A 52 2.82 -1.41 -2.41
C LEU A 52 3.18 -2.17 -1.13
N ALA A 53 4.40 -2.00 -0.61
CA ALA A 53 4.84 -2.61 0.64
C ALA A 53 3.98 -2.18 1.84
N GLY A 54 3.45 -0.95 1.84
CA GLY A 54 2.53 -0.44 2.86
C GLY A 54 1.14 -1.12 2.85
N TYR A 55 0.79 -1.81 1.77
CA TYR A 55 -0.47 -2.54 1.64
C TYR A 55 -0.33 -4.06 1.82
N GLN A 56 0.84 -4.56 2.22
CA GLN A 56 1.01 -5.98 2.52
C GLN A 56 -0.07 -6.48 3.51
N GLY A 57 -0.63 -7.64 3.22
CA GLY A 57 -1.73 -8.23 4.00
C GLY A 57 -3.13 -7.80 3.55
N LYS A 58 -3.25 -6.84 2.61
CA LYS A 58 -4.53 -6.35 2.09
C LYS A 58 -4.63 -6.59 0.58
N PRO A 59 -5.79 -7.00 0.07
CA PRO A 59 -6.04 -6.95 -1.38
C PRO A 59 -6.05 -5.50 -1.82
N LEU A 60 -5.39 -5.19 -2.93
CA LEU A 60 -5.20 -3.82 -3.40
C LEU A 60 -5.53 -3.69 -4.89
N LEU A 61 -6.32 -2.68 -5.23
CA LEU A 61 -6.55 -2.20 -6.59
C LEU A 61 -5.75 -0.91 -6.78
N VAL A 62 -4.91 -0.86 -7.82
CA VAL A 62 -4.21 0.35 -8.24
C VAL A 62 -4.68 0.74 -9.63
N THR A 63 -5.23 1.95 -9.79
CA THR A 63 -5.66 2.48 -11.08
C THR A 63 -4.77 3.65 -11.52
N PHE A 64 -4.29 3.59 -12.76
CA PHE A 64 -3.52 4.66 -13.40
C PHE A 64 -4.43 5.46 -14.31
N TRP A 65 -4.43 6.78 -14.17
CA TRP A 65 -5.34 7.67 -14.85
C TRP A 65 -4.69 9.02 -15.17
N ALA A 66 -5.35 9.85 -16.00
CA ALA A 66 -4.97 11.24 -16.22
C ALA A 66 -6.18 12.05 -16.66
N THR A 67 -6.12 13.37 -16.49
CA THR A 67 -7.22 14.29 -16.86
C THR A 67 -7.46 14.36 -18.37
N TRP A 68 -6.44 14.14 -19.17
CA TRP A 68 -6.52 14.10 -20.63
C TRP A 68 -6.96 12.73 -21.19
N CYS A 69 -7.16 11.72 -20.34
CA CYS A 69 -7.54 10.37 -20.75
C CYS A 69 -9.07 10.17 -20.61
N ALA A 70 -9.82 10.41 -21.66
CA ALA A 70 -11.28 10.30 -21.64
C ALA A 70 -11.79 8.92 -21.16
N PRO A 71 -11.27 7.75 -21.64
CA PRO A 71 -11.72 6.44 -21.14
C PRO A 71 -11.36 6.21 -19.67
N CYS A 72 -10.32 6.91 -19.14
CA CYS A 72 -9.99 6.83 -17.72
C CYS A 72 -11.09 7.43 -16.85
N HIS A 73 -11.76 8.49 -17.30
CA HIS A 73 -12.82 9.14 -16.53
C HIS A 73 -14.01 8.20 -16.29
N GLU A 74 -14.41 7.46 -17.32
CA GLU A 74 -15.52 6.49 -17.23
C GLU A 74 -15.14 5.31 -16.32
N GLU A 75 -13.93 4.78 -16.46
CA GLU A 75 -13.43 3.69 -15.62
C GLU A 75 -13.25 4.13 -14.16
N TYR A 76 -12.78 5.35 -13.94
CA TYR A 76 -12.54 5.88 -12.59
C TYR A 76 -13.84 5.98 -11.77
N ALA A 77 -14.96 6.32 -12.39
CA ALA A 77 -16.26 6.29 -11.73
C ALA A 77 -16.62 4.88 -11.24
N ILE A 78 -16.34 3.85 -12.06
CA ILE A 78 -16.50 2.45 -11.66
C ILE A 78 -15.61 2.12 -10.47
N VAL A 79 -14.34 2.55 -10.49
CA VAL A 79 -13.39 2.31 -9.39
C VAL A 79 -13.84 2.97 -8.09
N VAL A 80 -14.37 4.21 -8.14
CA VAL A 80 -14.94 4.89 -6.97
C VAL A 80 -16.10 4.11 -6.37
N ASP A 81 -17.03 3.61 -7.20
CA ASP A 81 -18.14 2.80 -6.72
C ASP A 81 -17.68 1.48 -6.10
N LEU A 82 -16.70 0.82 -6.72
CA LEU A 82 -16.11 -0.42 -6.19
C LEU A 82 -15.35 -0.18 -4.88
N ALA A 83 -14.67 0.95 -4.74
CA ALA A 83 -14.03 1.34 -3.49
C ALA A 83 -15.04 1.49 -2.33
N LYS A 84 -16.20 2.10 -2.60
CA LYS A 84 -17.29 2.24 -1.62
C LYS A 84 -17.90 0.89 -1.25
N GLU A 85 -18.10 0.00 -2.23
CA GLU A 85 -18.72 -1.30 -2.03
C GLU A 85 -17.81 -2.32 -1.33
N TYR A 86 -16.53 -2.41 -1.76
CA TYR A 86 -15.59 -3.43 -1.28
C TYR A 86 -14.63 -2.93 -0.20
N GLY A 87 -14.48 -1.61 -0.02
CA GLY A 87 -13.66 -1.02 1.03
C GLY A 87 -14.02 -1.53 2.44
N PRO A 88 -15.30 -1.54 2.84
CA PRO A 88 -15.72 -2.12 4.12
C PRO A 88 -15.42 -3.61 4.26
N GLN A 89 -15.21 -4.32 3.16
CA GLN A 89 -14.85 -5.73 3.10
C GLN A 89 -13.33 -5.95 3.11
N GLY A 90 -12.53 -4.86 3.13
CA GLY A 90 -11.09 -4.90 3.26
C GLY A 90 -10.30 -4.66 1.97
N LEU A 91 -10.95 -4.35 0.84
CA LEU A 91 -10.27 -3.90 -0.38
C LEU A 91 -9.63 -2.53 -0.14
N ALA A 92 -8.33 -2.42 -0.41
CA ALA A 92 -7.69 -1.12 -0.55
C ALA A 92 -7.72 -0.66 -2.02
N VAL A 93 -7.85 0.65 -2.23
CA VAL A 93 -7.81 1.26 -3.56
C VAL A 93 -6.82 2.42 -3.55
N VAL A 94 -6.05 2.56 -4.63
CA VAL A 94 -5.11 3.67 -4.84
C VAL A 94 -5.23 4.15 -6.28
N GLY A 95 -5.31 5.47 -6.46
CA GLY A 95 -5.18 6.12 -7.77
C GLY A 95 -3.77 6.67 -8.00
N ILE A 96 -3.29 6.61 -9.22
CA ILE A 96 -2.03 7.23 -9.63
C ILE A 96 -2.28 8.03 -10.90
N SER A 97 -2.17 9.37 -10.77
CA SER A 97 -2.28 10.28 -11.89
C SER A 97 -0.96 10.38 -12.66
N LEU A 98 -1.06 10.36 -13.98
CA LEU A 98 0.04 10.63 -14.89
C LEU A 98 0.05 12.09 -15.39
N ASP A 99 -0.75 12.95 -14.76
CA ASP A 99 -0.80 14.39 -15.09
C ASP A 99 0.51 15.09 -14.73
N GLU A 100 0.89 16.05 -15.52
CA GLU A 100 2.03 16.92 -15.25
C GLU A 100 1.68 18.08 -14.31
N ASP A 101 2.68 18.89 -13.92
CA ASP A 101 2.49 19.97 -12.94
C ASP A 101 1.44 21.01 -13.37
N GLN A 102 1.37 21.34 -14.66
CA GLN A 102 0.39 22.28 -15.21
C GLN A 102 -1.04 21.78 -15.09
N ASP A 103 -1.26 20.45 -15.07
CA ASP A 103 -2.60 19.83 -15.04
C ASP A 103 -3.08 19.53 -13.62
N LEU A 104 -2.25 19.77 -12.60
CA LEU A 104 -2.57 19.51 -11.20
C LEU A 104 -3.90 20.15 -10.74
N PRO A 105 -4.26 21.39 -11.11
CA PRO A 105 -5.57 21.96 -10.77
C PRO A 105 -6.73 21.15 -11.36
N LEU A 106 -6.59 20.64 -12.59
CA LEU A 106 -7.59 19.79 -13.26
C LEU A 106 -7.70 18.42 -12.57
N ALA A 107 -6.55 17.83 -12.22
CA ALA A 107 -6.50 16.55 -11.51
C ALA A 107 -7.22 16.64 -10.14
N ARG A 108 -6.97 17.69 -9.37
CA ARG A 108 -7.65 17.94 -8.09
C ARG A 108 -9.15 18.13 -8.26
N LYS A 109 -9.56 18.91 -9.26
CA LYS A 109 -10.97 19.10 -9.58
C LYS A 109 -11.64 17.78 -9.94
N PHE A 110 -11.00 16.98 -10.79
CA PHE A 110 -11.50 15.68 -11.19
C PHE A 110 -11.73 14.76 -9.98
N LEU A 111 -10.77 14.66 -9.06
CA LEU A 111 -10.90 13.84 -7.85
C LEU A 111 -12.04 14.32 -6.94
N ALA A 112 -12.19 15.64 -6.79
CA ALA A 112 -13.27 16.24 -6.00
C ALA A 112 -14.65 15.93 -6.62
N ASP A 113 -14.79 16.13 -7.93
CA ASP A 113 -16.04 15.85 -8.67
C ASP A 113 -16.40 14.35 -8.64
N ALA A 114 -15.40 13.47 -8.70
CA ALA A 114 -15.58 12.02 -8.61
C ALA A 114 -15.86 11.52 -7.19
N HIS A 115 -15.71 12.37 -6.16
CA HIS A 115 -15.82 11.97 -4.75
C HIS A 115 -14.92 10.77 -4.40
N ALA A 116 -13.65 10.84 -4.83
CA ALA A 116 -12.66 9.80 -4.59
C ALA A 116 -12.13 9.86 -3.15
N ASP A 117 -12.65 8.98 -2.27
CA ASP A 117 -12.30 8.94 -0.83
C ASP A 117 -11.11 8.00 -0.52
N PHE A 118 -10.29 7.67 -1.52
CA PHE A 118 -9.12 6.82 -1.38
C PHE A 118 -7.84 7.58 -1.79
N PRO A 119 -6.65 7.10 -1.38
CA PRO A 119 -5.38 7.74 -1.69
C PRO A 119 -5.13 7.90 -3.19
N ASN A 120 -4.71 9.11 -3.56
CA ASN A 120 -4.27 9.41 -4.92
C ASN A 120 -2.85 9.99 -4.89
N PHE A 121 -2.00 9.46 -5.75
CA PHE A 121 -0.64 9.90 -5.98
C PHE A 121 -0.53 10.52 -7.37
N ARG A 122 0.56 11.19 -7.62
CA ARG A 122 0.92 11.68 -8.94
C ARG A 122 2.33 11.25 -9.31
N LEU A 123 2.55 10.91 -10.56
CA LEU A 123 3.87 10.57 -11.04
C LEU A 123 4.80 11.78 -10.94
N ARG A 124 6.03 11.56 -10.46
CA ARG A 124 7.03 12.63 -10.32
C ARG A 124 7.41 13.15 -11.71
N PRO A 125 7.36 14.47 -11.95
CA PRO A 125 7.78 15.04 -13.22
C PRO A 125 9.25 14.74 -13.54
N GLY A 126 9.54 14.55 -14.84
CA GLY A 126 10.90 14.40 -15.35
C GLY A 126 11.55 13.03 -15.11
N ILE A 127 10.82 12.02 -14.66
CA ILE A 127 11.32 10.64 -14.59
C ILE A 127 11.27 9.99 -15.99
N ASP A 128 12.03 8.92 -16.16
CA ASP A 128 11.88 8.02 -17.30
C ASP A 128 10.55 7.25 -17.15
N VAL A 129 9.53 7.69 -17.88
CA VAL A 129 8.17 7.14 -17.81
C VAL A 129 8.10 5.72 -18.35
N ASP A 130 8.89 5.38 -19.38
CA ASP A 130 8.92 4.05 -19.96
C ASP A 130 9.55 3.05 -18.97
N ALA A 131 10.62 3.44 -18.29
CA ALA A 131 11.21 2.65 -17.22
C ALA A 131 10.23 2.49 -16.04
N PHE A 132 9.43 3.52 -15.73
CA PHE A 132 8.38 3.42 -14.72
C PHE A 132 7.33 2.38 -15.13
N TYR A 133 6.75 2.50 -16.34
CA TYR A 133 5.72 1.57 -16.82
C TYR A 133 6.18 0.12 -16.76
N GLN A 134 7.37 -0.17 -17.32
CA GLN A 134 7.95 -1.51 -17.32
C GLN A 134 8.30 -2.00 -15.91
N GLY A 135 8.65 -1.10 -15.02
CA GLY A 135 8.96 -1.42 -13.63
C GLY A 135 7.72 -1.71 -12.77
N VAL A 136 6.55 -1.18 -13.16
CA VAL A 136 5.23 -1.49 -12.60
C VAL A 136 4.75 -2.84 -13.13
N ASN A 137 4.70 -2.98 -14.45
CA ASN A 137 4.28 -4.20 -15.13
C ASN A 137 5.09 -4.33 -16.44
N PRO A 138 5.89 -5.41 -16.62
CA PRO A 138 6.72 -5.60 -17.81
C PRO A 138 5.96 -5.56 -19.15
N ASP A 139 4.65 -5.82 -19.12
CA ASP A 139 3.79 -5.81 -20.31
C ASP A 139 3.16 -4.44 -20.59
N TRP A 140 3.26 -3.50 -19.67
CA TRP A 140 2.67 -2.16 -19.84
C TRP A 140 3.58 -1.24 -20.69
N ARG A 141 2.99 -0.57 -21.66
CA ARG A 141 3.66 0.35 -22.59
C ARG A 141 3.04 1.76 -22.56
N GLY A 142 2.46 2.16 -21.42
CA GLY A 142 1.84 3.48 -21.25
C GLY A 142 0.41 3.60 -21.78
N THR A 143 -0.19 2.51 -22.28
CA THR A 143 -1.60 2.54 -22.69
C THR A 143 -2.50 2.71 -21.46
N MET A 144 -3.46 3.63 -21.56
CA MET A 144 -4.35 4.04 -20.46
C MET A 144 -5.82 3.78 -20.76
N PRO A 145 -6.67 3.56 -19.74
CA PRO A 145 -6.31 3.30 -18.35
C PRO A 145 -5.55 2.00 -18.18
N GLN A 146 -4.76 1.90 -17.11
CA GLN A 146 -4.16 0.68 -16.61
C GLN A 146 -4.69 0.44 -15.21
N THR A 147 -5.13 -0.77 -14.90
CA THR A 147 -5.61 -1.13 -13.57
C THR A 147 -5.02 -2.47 -13.13
N ASP A 148 -4.33 -2.46 -12.01
CA ASP A 148 -3.59 -3.57 -11.42
C ASP A 148 -4.27 -4.07 -10.15
N PHE A 149 -4.32 -5.39 -9.97
CA PHE A 149 -4.94 -6.06 -8.82
C PHE A 149 -3.90 -6.91 -8.11
N TYR A 150 -3.58 -6.53 -6.87
CA TYR A 150 -2.59 -7.19 -6.03
C TYR A 150 -3.28 -8.04 -4.97
N ALA A 151 -2.85 -9.28 -4.83
CA ALA A 151 -3.28 -10.16 -3.76
C ALA A 151 -2.67 -9.74 -2.41
N ARG A 152 -3.15 -10.34 -1.30
CA ARG A 152 -2.72 -10.00 0.06
C ARG A 152 -1.23 -10.19 0.31
N ASP A 153 -0.58 -11.11 -0.38
CA ASP A 153 0.86 -11.36 -0.32
C ASP A 153 1.69 -10.37 -1.17
N GLY A 154 1.02 -9.42 -1.83
CA GLY A 154 1.63 -8.37 -2.63
C GLY A 154 1.98 -8.77 -4.07
N HIS A 155 1.67 -10.00 -4.52
CA HIS A 155 1.89 -10.32 -5.93
C HIS A 155 0.81 -9.71 -6.83
N LEU A 156 1.19 -9.31 -8.04
CA LEU A 156 0.28 -8.85 -9.09
C LEU A 156 -0.52 -10.04 -9.62
N ALA A 157 -1.77 -10.18 -9.17
CA ALA A 157 -2.62 -11.32 -9.51
C ALA A 157 -3.34 -11.15 -10.85
N ARG A 158 -3.67 -9.90 -11.22
CA ARG A 158 -4.36 -9.55 -12.47
C ARG A 158 -4.06 -8.11 -12.84
N TYR A 159 -4.07 -7.82 -14.13
CA TYR A 159 -4.05 -6.44 -14.63
C TYR A 159 -4.91 -6.31 -15.88
N PHE A 160 -5.32 -5.09 -16.18
CA PHE A 160 -6.06 -4.75 -17.39
C PHE A 160 -5.49 -3.47 -18.02
N VAL A 161 -5.32 -3.50 -19.32
CA VAL A 161 -4.96 -2.35 -20.14
C VAL A 161 -6.18 -1.95 -20.96
N GLY A 162 -6.47 -0.64 -21.00
CA GLY A 162 -7.68 -0.09 -21.63
C GLY A 162 -8.94 -0.35 -20.78
N GLN A 163 -9.94 0.46 -21.02
CA GLN A 163 -11.20 0.49 -20.28
C GLN A 163 -11.86 -0.89 -20.17
N LYS A 164 -12.35 -1.20 -18.97
CA LYS A 164 -13.09 -2.44 -18.68
C LYS A 164 -14.43 -2.13 -18.02
N SER A 165 -15.36 -3.08 -18.18
CA SER A 165 -16.65 -3.02 -17.51
C SER A 165 -16.51 -3.34 -16.02
N ARG A 166 -17.49 -2.88 -15.24
CA ARG A 166 -17.60 -3.17 -13.80
C ARG A 166 -17.53 -4.66 -13.48
N ASP A 167 -18.18 -5.51 -14.29
CA ASP A 167 -18.22 -6.96 -14.04
C ASP A 167 -16.83 -7.61 -14.14
N VAL A 168 -15.97 -7.14 -15.05
CA VAL A 168 -14.59 -7.59 -15.19
C VAL A 168 -13.82 -7.25 -13.92
N PHE A 169 -13.98 -6.04 -13.38
CA PHE A 169 -13.33 -5.63 -12.13
C PHE A 169 -13.84 -6.40 -10.92
N VAL A 170 -15.15 -6.63 -10.83
CA VAL A 170 -15.74 -7.45 -9.75
C VAL A 170 -15.13 -8.85 -9.73
N GLN A 171 -14.93 -9.48 -10.89
CA GLN A 171 -14.28 -10.80 -10.95
C GLN A 171 -12.83 -10.74 -10.46
N ALA A 172 -12.06 -9.73 -10.85
CA ALA A 172 -10.68 -9.55 -10.38
C ALA A 172 -10.61 -9.24 -8.88
N ILE A 173 -11.51 -8.39 -8.36
CA ILE A 173 -11.60 -8.09 -6.92
C ILE A 173 -11.89 -9.38 -6.13
N ARG A 174 -12.87 -10.17 -6.56
CA ARG A 174 -13.18 -11.45 -5.89
C ARG A 174 -11.97 -12.37 -5.86
N LEU A 175 -11.22 -12.45 -6.94
CA LEU A 175 -9.98 -13.24 -6.99
C LEU A 175 -8.98 -12.81 -5.91
N ILE A 176 -8.65 -11.51 -5.82
CA ILE A 176 -7.64 -11.02 -4.86
C ILE A 176 -8.13 -11.03 -3.42
N MET A 177 -9.44 -11.00 -3.19
CA MET A 177 -10.02 -11.06 -1.84
C MET A 177 -10.02 -12.45 -1.24
N ILE A 178 -10.17 -13.52 -2.07
CA ILE A 178 -10.16 -14.92 -1.61
C ILE A 178 -8.77 -15.53 -1.54
N THR A 179 -7.78 -14.95 -2.22
CA THR A 179 -6.40 -15.45 -2.18
C THR A 179 -5.82 -15.21 -0.79
N THR A 180 -5.99 -16.20 0.08
CA THR A 180 -5.34 -16.28 1.39
C THR A 180 -3.92 -16.80 1.15
N THR A 181 -2.92 -16.25 1.82
CA THR A 181 -1.55 -16.74 1.80
C THR A 181 -1.54 -18.25 1.95
N SER A 182 -0.90 -18.97 1.04
CA SER A 182 -0.85 -20.46 0.96
C SER A 182 -0.20 -21.13 2.19
N GLU A 183 0.09 -20.41 3.25
CA GLU A 183 0.72 -20.94 4.48
C GLU A 183 -0.24 -21.66 5.44
N ASN A 184 -1.56 -21.56 5.30
CA ASN A 184 -2.49 -22.21 6.24
C ASN A 184 -3.05 -23.57 5.78
N LEU A 185 -2.70 -24.06 4.63
CA LEU A 185 -3.15 -25.37 4.13
C LEU A 185 -2.25 -26.56 4.53
N GLY A 186 -1.18 -26.30 5.31
CA GLY A 186 -0.17 -27.31 5.69
C GLY A 186 -0.18 -27.76 7.14
N LYS A 187 -1.14 -27.37 7.99
CA LYS A 187 -1.11 -27.67 9.45
C LYS A 187 -2.31 -28.47 9.98
N GLU A 188 -3.05 -29.13 9.14
CA GLU A 188 -3.90 -30.23 9.64
C GLU A 188 -3.15 -31.54 9.51
N GLY A 189 -2.35 -31.85 10.56
CA GLY A 189 -1.75 -33.16 10.72
C GLY A 189 -2.84 -34.23 10.92
N PRO A 190 -2.57 -35.50 10.55
CA PRO A 190 -3.57 -36.56 10.65
C PRO A 190 -3.96 -36.78 12.12
N SER A 191 -5.26 -36.56 12.40
CA SER A 191 -5.86 -37.00 13.67
C SER A 191 -5.73 -38.53 13.78
N THR A 192 -4.80 -38.99 14.61
CA THR A 192 -4.77 -40.40 15.05
C THR A 192 -5.92 -40.61 16.03
N GLY A 193 -7.05 -41.08 15.50
CA GLY A 193 -8.10 -41.66 16.30
C GLY A 193 -7.66 -43.06 16.76
N ASN A 194 -7.73 -43.27 18.08
CA ASN A 194 -7.70 -44.58 18.71
C ASN A 194 -9.13 -44.93 19.13
#